data_bcfa189536464a23fcd4ac9a754bcfaf
#
_entry.id   bcfa189536464a23fcd4ac9a754bcfaf
#
_cell.length_a   1.000
_cell.length_b   1.000
_cell.length_c   1.000
_cell.angle_alpha   90.00
_cell.angle_beta   90.00
_cell.angle_gamma   90.00
#
_symmetry.space_group_name_H-M   'P 1'
#
loop_
_entity.id
_entity.type
_entity.pdbx_description
1 polymer ?
#
loop_
_entity_poly.entity_id
_entity_poly.type
_entity_poly.pdbx_seq_one_letter_code
_entity_poly.pdbx_strand_id
1 'polypeptide(L)'
;MRDIRFAAKLIGKFKSIQSAIFAVVTVLLLSAVLVITGVSMRYTRNSIFENSSVYTQNIVQQMNQNIDSYIDYMENIAYMISSNEDVQQYLFGDNVDDGTRERLINQFKTILDGRSDIRNLGIIGINGRKLINDGKQSVNPDLKLSTQKWYLDALQKPEGPLLTSSHVQHIISGERPWVITLSRGIRNFSNSGEKEGVFFIDLNYSAISELCDQNTIGKKGYAFILDESGNIVYHPQQQQLYNELQTENIDLIVESKEDTVRTGKGNRGKLYSISRSNKTGWTVVGCMSVSELLRKSNQAQSIYVLISALLMIVALLFSRFLARSLTYPLQRLRDSMSRVQEGHFDGADVEIDSENEIGSLTKSFNVMTHRIQDLMEQNVKEQEAKRKSELKALQSQINPHFLYNTLDSIIWMAEGRKYEEVVLMTASLARLLRQSISNEDEVVPLAREVEYAKGYLTIQKMRYKDKLEFEIDVEPSILNIPLIKLVLQPIIENAIYHGLKYKESKGLLQVKGFMKDGNAVLQVIDNGVGMDEETLSHIYDKHKVNYHSNGVGVYNVQKRLKLYYGENYGITYESEKVVGTTATITIPGIQEESI
;
A
#
# COMPACT_ATOMS: atom_id res chain seq x y z
N MET A 1 -10.69 20.69 -5.93
CA MET A 1 -9.33 21.26 -5.98
C MET A 1 -8.65 21.37 -4.61
N ARG A 2 -9.36 21.68 -3.51
CA ARG A 2 -8.76 21.83 -2.16
C ARG A 2 -8.25 20.50 -1.59
N ASP A 3 -8.97 19.40 -1.84
CA ASP A 3 -8.64 18.06 -1.37
C ASP A 3 -7.44 17.44 -2.09
N ILE A 4 -7.27 17.73 -3.39
CA ILE A 4 -6.11 17.28 -4.18
C ILE A 4 -4.82 17.96 -3.68
N ARG A 5 -4.88 19.23 -3.27
CA ARG A 5 -3.73 19.96 -2.71
C ARG A 5 -3.33 19.44 -1.33
N PHE A 6 -4.30 19.00 -0.51
CA PHE A 6 -4.02 18.39 0.79
C PHE A 6 -3.34 17.02 0.63
N ALA A 7 -3.86 16.17 -0.25
CA ALA A 7 -3.27 14.88 -0.58
C ALA A 7 -1.85 15.03 -1.17
N ALA A 8 -1.64 15.98 -2.09
CA ALA A 8 -0.33 16.27 -2.66
C ALA A 8 0.69 16.73 -1.59
N LYS A 9 0.25 17.54 -0.60
CA LYS A 9 1.11 18.01 0.49
C LYS A 9 1.46 16.90 1.50
N LEU A 10 0.57 15.91 1.67
CA LEU A 10 0.81 14.73 2.50
C LEU A 10 1.80 13.77 1.81
N ILE A 11 1.59 13.52 0.51
CA ILE A 11 2.43 12.63 -0.31
C ILE A 11 3.82 13.22 -0.49
N GLY A 12 3.95 14.55 -0.64
CA GLY A 12 5.23 15.24 -0.79
C GLY A 12 6.18 15.18 0.41
N LYS A 13 5.71 14.69 1.58
CA LYS A 13 6.58 14.43 2.75
C LYS A 13 7.36 13.12 2.66
N PHE A 14 6.99 12.23 1.76
CA PHE A 14 7.66 10.94 1.59
C PHE A 14 8.79 11.02 0.59
N LYS A 15 9.91 10.35 0.87
CA LYS A 15 11.08 10.31 -0.01
C LYS A 15 10.84 9.55 -1.32
N SER A 16 9.80 8.72 -1.40
CA SER A 16 9.43 7.98 -2.60
C SER A 16 7.90 7.78 -2.70
N ILE A 17 7.39 7.68 -3.94
CA ILE A 17 5.99 7.38 -4.24
C ILE A 17 5.60 6.01 -3.64
N GLN A 18 6.51 5.05 -3.67
CA GLN A 18 6.30 3.72 -3.09
C GLN A 18 6.01 3.80 -1.60
N SER A 19 6.78 4.56 -0.83
CA SER A 19 6.57 4.73 0.60
C SER A 19 5.29 5.49 0.92
N ALA A 20 4.91 6.45 0.06
CA ALA A 20 3.65 7.18 0.20
C ALA A 20 2.44 6.26 -0.02
N ILE A 21 2.40 5.51 -1.12
CA ILE A 21 1.32 4.55 -1.41
C ILE A 21 1.23 3.50 -0.31
N PHE A 22 2.36 2.91 0.07
CA PHE A 22 2.42 1.94 1.16
C PHE A 22 1.83 2.50 2.46
N ALA A 23 2.24 3.69 2.88
CA ALA A 23 1.76 4.31 4.11
C ALA A 23 0.26 4.63 4.06
N VAL A 24 -0.22 5.24 2.97
CA VAL A 24 -1.65 5.61 2.82
C VAL A 24 -2.54 4.37 2.80
N VAL A 25 -2.21 3.38 1.98
CA VAL A 25 -3.00 2.13 1.88
C VAL A 25 -2.97 1.37 3.21
N THR A 26 -1.80 1.29 3.85
CA THR A 26 -1.66 0.65 5.18
C THR A 26 -2.54 1.33 6.21
N VAL A 27 -2.49 2.66 6.32
CA VAL A 27 -3.30 3.42 7.30
C VAL A 27 -4.79 3.22 7.05
N LEU A 28 -5.24 3.26 5.77
CA LEU A 28 -6.64 3.02 5.41
C LEU A 28 -7.09 1.60 5.79
N LEU A 29 -6.32 0.57 5.43
CA LEU A 29 -6.68 -0.81 5.74
C LEU A 29 -6.65 -1.08 7.26
N LEU A 30 -5.65 -0.59 7.97
CA LEU A 30 -5.55 -0.76 9.42
C LEU A 30 -6.68 -0.03 10.15
N SER A 31 -7.03 1.20 9.72
CA SER A 31 -8.16 1.94 10.30
C SER A 31 -9.47 1.21 10.07
N ALA A 32 -9.71 0.64 8.88
CA ALA A 32 -10.89 -0.16 8.57
C ALA A 32 -10.98 -1.42 9.45
N VAL A 33 -9.88 -2.16 9.60
CA VAL A 33 -9.83 -3.35 10.47
C VAL A 33 -10.11 -2.99 11.92
N LEU A 34 -9.53 -1.90 12.44
CA LEU A 34 -9.77 -1.44 13.82
C LEU A 34 -11.22 -1.04 14.05
N VAL A 35 -11.81 -0.29 13.11
CA VAL A 35 -13.23 0.14 13.22
C VAL A 35 -14.15 -1.08 13.19
N ILE A 36 -13.98 -1.99 12.22
CA ILE A 36 -14.81 -3.20 12.12
C ILE A 36 -14.68 -4.06 13.37
N THR A 37 -13.46 -4.26 13.88
CA THR A 37 -13.22 -5.04 15.11
C THR A 37 -13.88 -4.39 16.30
N GLY A 38 -13.73 -3.07 16.48
CA GLY A 38 -14.35 -2.31 17.58
C GLY A 38 -15.87 -2.38 17.54
N VAL A 39 -16.48 -2.22 16.37
CA VAL A 39 -17.93 -2.33 16.17
C VAL A 39 -18.40 -3.76 16.46
N SER A 40 -17.72 -4.78 15.93
CA SER A 40 -18.06 -6.18 16.17
C SER A 40 -17.98 -6.57 17.63
N MET A 41 -16.93 -6.13 18.35
CA MET A 41 -16.79 -6.37 19.78
C MET A 41 -17.93 -5.73 20.59
N ARG A 42 -18.28 -4.49 20.27
CA ARG A 42 -19.38 -3.77 20.94
C ARG A 42 -20.72 -4.43 20.66
N TYR A 43 -20.98 -4.78 19.40
CA TYR A 43 -22.21 -5.45 18.99
C TYR A 43 -22.37 -6.81 19.69
N THR A 44 -21.33 -7.65 19.64
CA THR A 44 -21.36 -8.98 20.27
C THR A 44 -21.59 -8.88 21.79
N ARG A 45 -20.93 -7.94 22.46
CA ARG A 45 -21.11 -7.74 23.89
C ARG A 45 -22.56 -7.36 24.24
N ASN A 46 -23.13 -6.42 23.51
CA ASN A 46 -24.52 -5.99 23.73
C ASN A 46 -25.50 -7.11 23.42
N SER A 47 -25.35 -7.80 22.29
CA SER A 47 -26.21 -8.89 21.88
C SER A 47 -26.20 -10.07 22.85
N ILE A 48 -25.03 -10.46 23.37
CA ILE A 48 -24.93 -11.52 24.39
C ILE A 48 -25.62 -11.08 25.68
N PHE A 49 -25.47 -9.82 26.05
CA PHE A 49 -26.12 -9.30 27.27
C PHE A 49 -27.66 -9.31 27.11
N GLU A 50 -28.20 -8.74 26.05
CA GLU A 50 -29.65 -8.70 25.78
C GLU A 50 -30.25 -10.10 25.67
N ASN A 51 -29.67 -10.96 24.84
CA ASN A 51 -30.16 -12.33 24.64
C ASN A 51 -30.15 -13.13 25.95
N SER A 52 -29.10 -12.97 26.78
CA SER A 52 -29.03 -13.66 28.07
C SER A 52 -30.03 -13.11 29.07
N SER A 53 -30.29 -11.81 29.06
CA SER A 53 -31.31 -11.19 29.89
C SER A 53 -32.72 -11.72 29.55
N VAL A 54 -33.08 -11.69 28.27
CA VAL A 54 -34.36 -12.22 27.77
C VAL A 54 -34.50 -13.71 28.08
N TYR A 55 -33.46 -14.50 27.82
CA TYR A 55 -33.47 -15.93 28.14
C TYR A 55 -33.69 -16.20 29.62
N THR A 56 -32.99 -15.49 30.52
CA THR A 56 -33.15 -15.65 31.95
C THR A 56 -34.55 -15.21 32.41
N GLN A 57 -35.09 -14.12 31.85
CA GLN A 57 -36.44 -13.66 32.12
C GLN A 57 -37.49 -14.73 31.76
N ASN A 58 -37.38 -15.33 30.59
CA ASN A 58 -38.30 -16.40 30.16
C ASN A 58 -38.26 -17.61 31.10
N ILE A 59 -37.05 -18.01 31.55
CA ILE A 59 -36.88 -19.12 32.50
C ILE A 59 -37.58 -18.77 33.83
N VAL A 60 -37.34 -17.56 34.37
CA VAL A 60 -37.92 -17.13 35.62
C VAL A 60 -39.45 -17.04 35.53
N GLN A 61 -40.00 -16.56 34.43
CA GLN A 61 -41.46 -16.58 34.18
C GLN A 61 -42.03 -17.99 34.16
N GLN A 62 -41.32 -18.93 33.46
CA GLN A 62 -41.75 -20.32 33.44
C GLN A 62 -41.68 -20.97 34.82
N MET A 63 -40.63 -20.70 35.61
CA MET A 63 -40.55 -21.13 37.02
C MET A 63 -41.75 -20.62 37.84
N ASN A 64 -42.06 -19.34 37.69
CA ASN A 64 -43.17 -18.73 38.38
C ASN A 64 -44.51 -19.39 38.02
N GLN A 65 -44.77 -19.65 36.74
CA GLN A 65 -45.95 -20.36 36.25
C GLN A 65 -46.03 -21.80 36.78
N ASN A 66 -44.89 -22.51 36.87
CA ASN A 66 -44.85 -23.86 37.42
C ASN A 66 -45.17 -23.86 38.92
N ILE A 67 -44.65 -22.86 39.67
CA ILE A 67 -44.93 -22.68 41.08
C ILE A 67 -46.39 -22.34 41.29
N ASP A 68 -46.96 -21.40 40.53
CA ASP A 68 -48.37 -21.05 40.58
C ASP A 68 -49.27 -22.27 40.32
N SER A 69 -48.97 -23.09 39.32
CA SER A 69 -49.70 -24.31 39.00
C SER A 69 -49.61 -25.36 40.11
N TYR A 70 -48.41 -25.46 40.75
CA TYR A 70 -48.24 -26.36 41.89
C TYR A 70 -49.07 -25.90 43.10
N ILE A 71 -49.04 -24.62 43.40
CA ILE A 71 -49.85 -24.05 44.49
C ILE A 71 -51.35 -24.19 44.20
N ASP A 72 -51.79 -23.98 42.93
CA ASP A 72 -53.17 -24.24 42.51
C ASP A 72 -53.64 -25.65 42.85
N TYR A 73 -52.79 -26.61 42.56
CA TYR A 73 -53.07 -27.99 42.87
C TYR A 73 -53.24 -28.23 44.39
N MET A 74 -52.38 -27.63 45.20
CA MET A 74 -52.47 -27.72 46.68
C MET A 74 -53.70 -27.03 47.23
N GLU A 75 -54.04 -25.88 46.65
CA GLU A 75 -55.27 -25.16 47.00
C GLU A 75 -56.54 -26.01 46.71
N ASN A 76 -56.55 -26.73 45.60
CA ASN A 76 -57.66 -27.64 45.26
C ASN A 76 -57.78 -28.79 46.28
N ILE A 77 -56.64 -29.37 46.73
CA ILE A 77 -56.66 -30.34 47.82
C ILE A 77 -57.22 -29.73 49.08
N ALA A 78 -56.74 -28.52 49.46
CA ALA A 78 -57.24 -27.82 50.64
C ALA A 78 -58.73 -27.51 50.56
N TYR A 79 -59.22 -27.14 49.41
CA TYR A 79 -60.63 -26.90 49.16
C TYR A 79 -61.49 -28.17 49.33
N MET A 80 -61.06 -29.26 48.67
CA MET A 80 -61.73 -30.56 48.71
C MET A 80 -61.82 -31.06 50.18
N ILE A 81 -60.75 -30.98 50.96
CA ILE A 81 -60.71 -31.43 52.34
C ILE A 81 -61.59 -30.52 53.23
N SER A 82 -61.43 -29.18 53.13
CA SER A 82 -62.18 -28.25 53.94
C SER A 82 -63.66 -28.25 53.70
N SER A 83 -64.10 -28.73 52.52
CA SER A 83 -65.53 -28.82 52.18
C SER A 83 -66.09 -30.22 52.37
N ASN A 84 -65.29 -31.18 52.87
CA ASN A 84 -65.74 -32.56 53.11
C ASN A 84 -66.71 -32.64 54.35
N GLU A 85 -67.78 -33.44 54.17
CA GLU A 85 -68.80 -33.64 55.19
C GLU A 85 -68.23 -34.34 56.44
N ASP A 86 -67.32 -35.30 56.28
CA ASP A 86 -66.67 -35.96 57.42
C ASP A 86 -65.83 -34.96 58.22
N VAL A 87 -65.21 -33.95 57.57
CA VAL A 87 -64.47 -32.88 58.24
C VAL A 87 -65.40 -32.00 59.02
N GLN A 88 -66.56 -31.66 58.47
CA GLN A 88 -67.62 -30.90 59.15
C GLN A 88 -68.12 -31.64 60.38
N GLN A 89 -68.46 -32.93 60.24
CA GLN A 89 -68.94 -33.77 61.35
C GLN A 89 -67.86 -33.98 62.41
N TYR A 90 -66.58 -34.19 62.02
CA TYR A 90 -65.48 -34.40 62.95
C TYR A 90 -65.17 -33.12 63.78
N LEU A 91 -65.14 -31.97 63.17
CA LEU A 91 -64.78 -30.76 63.83
C LEU A 91 -65.94 -30.14 64.63
N PHE A 92 -67.19 -30.14 64.10
CA PHE A 92 -68.30 -29.36 64.60
C PHE A 92 -69.51 -30.19 65.08
N GLY A 93 -69.55 -31.47 64.72
CA GLY A 93 -70.64 -32.35 65.19
C GLY A 93 -70.63 -32.60 66.72
N ASP A 94 -71.85 -32.74 67.35
CA ASP A 94 -71.97 -32.97 68.82
C ASP A 94 -71.39 -34.34 69.21
N ASN A 95 -71.65 -35.39 68.42
CA ASN A 95 -71.10 -36.75 68.58
C ASN A 95 -70.23 -37.15 67.39
N VAL A 96 -68.96 -37.40 67.64
CA VAL A 96 -68.06 -37.90 66.61
C VAL A 96 -68.07 -39.43 66.60
N ASP A 97 -68.55 -40.00 65.55
CA ASP A 97 -68.52 -41.43 65.33
C ASP A 97 -67.08 -41.91 64.99
N ASP A 98 -66.63 -43.02 65.56
CA ASP A 98 -65.31 -43.61 65.26
C ASP A 98 -65.10 -43.89 63.79
N GLY A 99 -66.16 -44.23 63.04
CA GLY A 99 -66.13 -44.43 61.62
C GLY A 99 -65.79 -43.16 60.84
N THR A 100 -66.28 -41.99 61.25
CA THR A 100 -65.93 -40.70 60.63
C THR A 100 -64.44 -40.37 60.86
N ARG A 101 -63.97 -40.59 62.05
CA ARG A 101 -62.52 -40.39 62.31
C ARG A 101 -61.62 -41.34 61.51
N GLU A 102 -62.00 -42.61 61.34
CA GLU A 102 -61.26 -43.61 60.62
C GLU A 102 -61.24 -43.29 59.08
N ARG A 103 -62.38 -42.84 58.51
CA ARG A 103 -62.39 -42.39 57.09
C ARG A 103 -61.48 -41.20 56.83
N LEU A 104 -61.44 -40.21 57.73
CA LEU A 104 -60.53 -39.05 57.61
C LEU A 104 -59.05 -39.48 57.71
N ILE A 105 -58.72 -40.38 58.66
CA ILE A 105 -57.40 -40.92 58.77
C ILE A 105 -56.94 -41.63 57.44
N ASN A 106 -57.82 -42.46 56.87
CA ASN A 106 -57.56 -43.17 55.65
C ASN A 106 -57.40 -42.18 54.49
N GLN A 107 -58.22 -41.15 54.40
CA GLN A 107 -58.12 -40.11 53.41
C GLN A 107 -56.77 -39.33 53.51
N PHE A 108 -56.42 -38.92 54.73
CA PHE A 108 -55.15 -38.21 55.01
C PHE A 108 -53.92 -39.12 54.65
N LYS A 109 -53.98 -40.36 55.06
CA LYS A 109 -52.96 -41.33 54.75
C LYS A 109 -52.83 -41.55 53.27
N THR A 110 -53.93 -41.68 52.53
CA THR A 110 -53.91 -41.82 51.06
C THR A 110 -53.24 -40.64 50.40
N ILE A 111 -53.48 -39.42 50.87
CA ILE A 111 -52.83 -38.22 50.37
C ILE A 111 -51.33 -38.23 50.69
N LEU A 112 -50.94 -38.54 51.93
CA LEU A 112 -49.55 -38.56 52.33
C LEU A 112 -48.73 -39.67 51.65
N ASP A 113 -49.31 -40.87 51.52
CA ASP A 113 -48.67 -42.00 50.84
C ASP A 113 -48.49 -41.78 49.33
N GLY A 114 -49.44 -41.03 48.73
CA GLY A 114 -49.41 -40.69 47.32
C GLY A 114 -48.57 -39.46 46.98
N ARG A 115 -48.12 -38.66 47.97
CA ARG A 115 -47.50 -37.36 47.79
C ARG A 115 -46.31 -37.12 48.72
N SER A 116 -45.12 -37.38 48.23
CA SER A 116 -43.87 -37.18 48.97
C SER A 116 -43.50 -35.71 49.21
N ASP A 117 -44.14 -34.81 48.48
CA ASP A 117 -43.98 -33.36 48.58
C ASP A 117 -44.80 -32.75 49.73
N ILE A 118 -45.76 -33.48 50.30
CA ILE A 118 -46.52 -33.11 51.52
C ILE A 118 -45.85 -33.74 52.74
N ARG A 119 -45.41 -32.91 53.69
CA ARG A 119 -44.83 -33.39 54.94
C ARG A 119 -45.85 -33.67 56.01
N ASN A 120 -46.77 -32.74 56.24
CA ASN A 120 -47.85 -32.88 57.15
C ASN A 120 -49.15 -32.31 56.54
N LEU A 121 -50.26 -32.83 56.94
CA LEU A 121 -51.58 -32.21 56.74
C LEU A 121 -52.49 -32.43 57.96
N GLY A 122 -53.41 -31.53 58.12
CA GLY A 122 -54.31 -31.69 59.26
C GLY A 122 -55.42 -30.65 59.37
N ILE A 123 -56.39 -30.95 60.23
CA ILE A 123 -57.49 -30.07 60.59
C ILE A 123 -57.48 -29.78 62.09
N ILE A 124 -57.76 -28.53 62.43
CA ILE A 124 -57.74 -28.04 63.84
C ILE A 124 -58.99 -27.15 64.04
N GLY A 125 -59.91 -27.54 64.94
CA GLY A 125 -61.05 -26.71 65.36
C GLY A 125 -60.70 -25.73 66.48
N ILE A 126 -61.42 -24.64 66.56
CA ILE A 126 -61.34 -23.68 67.70
C ILE A 126 -61.74 -24.32 69.02
N ASN A 127 -62.53 -25.40 68.97
CA ASN A 127 -62.93 -26.21 70.12
C ASN A 127 -61.87 -27.14 70.68
N GLY A 128 -60.62 -27.13 70.08
CA GLY A 128 -59.49 -27.98 70.44
C GLY A 128 -59.46 -29.37 69.78
N ARG A 129 -60.51 -29.76 68.99
CA ARG A 129 -60.49 -31.00 68.23
C ARG A 129 -59.42 -30.85 67.12
N LYS A 130 -58.60 -31.89 66.93
CA LYS A 130 -57.58 -31.89 65.95
C LYS A 130 -57.33 -33.28 65.40
N LEU A 131 -57.03 -33.37 64.09
CA LEU A 131 -56.54 -34.58 63.41
C LEU A 131 -55.37 -34.15 62.57
N ILE A 132 -54.22 -34.77 62.75
CA ILE A 132 -52.97 -34.48 62.05
C ILE A 132 -52.39 -35.81 61.51
N ASN A 133 -52.07 -35.83 60.26
CA ASN A 133 -51.50 -37.00 59.55
C ASN A 133 -52.41 -38.27 59.75
N ASP A 134 -51.82 -39.34 60.17
CA ASP A 134 -52.54 -40.60 60.47
C ASP A 134 -53.12 -40.70 61.90
N GLY A 135 -53.04 -39.57 62.64
CA GLY A 135 -53.51 -39.49 64.03
C GLY A 135 -52.72 -40.33 65.05
N LYS A 136 -51.67 -41.00 64.63
CA LYS A 136 -50.79 -41.83 65.50
C LYS A 136 -49.54 -41.11 65.91
N GLN A 137 -49.09 -40.12 65.17
CA GLN A 137 -47.91 -39.34 65.47
C GLN A 137 -48.16 -38.47 66.75
N SER A 138 -47.11 -38.38 67.59
CA SER A 138 -47.21 -37.55 68.81
C SER A 138 -47.11 -36.08 68.46
N VAL A 139 -48.17 -35.35 68.57
CA VAL A 139 -48.20 -33.88 68.44
C VAL A 139 -47.43 -33.26 69.61
N ASN A 140 -46.57 -32.30 69.30
CA ASN A 140 -45.79 -31.61 70.34
C ASN A 140 -46.67 -30.95 71.40
N PRO A 141 -46.61 -31.40 72.64
CA PRO A 141 -47.47 -30.88 73.68
C PRO A 141 -47.18 -29.43 74.06
N ASP A 142 -45.94 -28.97 73.81
CA ASP A 142 -45.51 -27.62 74.12
C ASP A 142 -45.95 -26.60 73.09
N LEU A 143 -46.40 -27.08 71.90
CA LEU A 143 -46.83 -26.21 70.83
C LEU A 143 -48.33 -25.86 70.94
N LYS A 144 -48.59 -24.62 71.22
CA LYS A 144 -49.99 -24.09 71.15
C LYS A 144 -50.29 -23.77 69.68
N LEU A 145 -50.95 -24.71 68.95
CA LEU A 145 -51.32 -24.57 67.56
C LEU A 145 -52.14 -23.33 67.28
N SER A 146 -53.05 -22.97 68.18
CA SER A 146 -53.89 -21.78 68.11
C SER A 146 -53.16 -20.44 68.16
N THR A 147 -51.86 -20.44 68.52
CA THR A 147 -51.04 -19.22 68.56
C THR A 147 -50.13 -19.10 67.30
N GLN A 148 -50.14 -20.11 66.41
CA GLN A 148 -49.34 -20.08 65.25
C GLN A 148 -49.86 -19.06 64.24
N LYS A 149 -48.97 -18.31 63.63
CA LYS A 149 -49.34 -17.24 62.69
C LYS A 149 -50.19 -17.77 61.52
N TRP A 150 -49.83 -18.88 60.91
CA TRP A 150 -50.60 -19.48 59.87
C TRP A 150 -52.01 -19.91 60.24
N TYR A 151 -52.22 -20.29 61.48
CA TYR A 151 -53.53 -20.65 62.03
C TYR A 151 -54.41 -19.38 62.28
N LEU A 152 -53.84 -18.37 62.88
CA LEU A 152 -54.54 -17.10 63.15
C LEU A 152 -54.91 -16.37 61.85
N ASP A 153 -53.97 -16.29 60.96
CA ASP A 153 -54.18 -15.62 59.67
C ASP A 153 -55.28 -16.33 58.84
N ALA A 154 -55.31 -17.69 58.86
CA ALA A 154 -56.36 -18.47 58.20
C ALA A 154 -57.78 -18.23 58.73
N LEU A 155 -57.91 -17.98 60.03
CA LEU A 155 -59.21 -17.65 60.60
C LEU A 155 -59.65 -16.21 60.27
N GLN A 156 -58.69 -15.24 60.22
CA GLN A 156 -58.99 -13.81 60.09
C GLN A 156 -59.22 -13.36 58.63
N LYS A 157 -58.53 -13.93 57.66
CA LYS A 157 -58.66 -13.51 56.25
C LYS A 157 -59.92 -14.03 55.58
N PRO A 158 -60.59 -13.20 54.75
CA PRO A 158 -61.96 -13.48 54.35
C PRO A 158 -62.13 -14.67 53.42
N GLU A 159 -61.25 -14.93 52.49
CA GLU A 159 -61.35 -16.09 51.58
C GLU A 159 -59.99 -16.45 50.98
N GLY A 160 -59.82 -17.74 50.59
CA GLY A 160 -58.63 -18.29 49.93
C GLY A 160 -57.61 -18.89 50.89
N PRO A 161 -56.76 -19.70 50.40
CA PRO A 161 -55.64 -20.25 51.19
C PRO A 161 -54.56 -19.20 51.39
N LEU A 162 -53.78 -19.40 52.44
CA LEU A 162 -52.67 -18.54 52.83
C LEU A 162 -51.38 -19.34 52.83
N LEU A 163 -50.36 -18.78 52.24
CA LEU A 163 -49.03 -19.33 52.19
C LEU A 163 -48.12 -18.62 53.17
N THR A 164 -47.33 -19.36 53.90
CA THR A 164 -46.28 -18.78 54.73
C THR A 164 -44.95 -18.73 53.97
N SER A 165 -44.02 -17.92 54.42
CA SER A 165 -42.60 -18.08 54.08
C SER A 165 -42.06 -19.40 54.66
N SER A 166 -40.93 -19.90 54.17
CA SER A 166 -40.34 -21.11 54.72
C SER A 166 -39.99 -20.98 56.21
N HIS A 167 -40.33 -21.98 56.96
CA HIS A 167 -40.08 -22.02 58.43
C HIS A 167 -39.85 -23.44 58.94
N VAL A 168 -39.26 -23.56 60.10
CA VAL A 168 -39.12 -24.86 60.76
C VAL A 168 -40.42 -25.23 61.45
N GLN A 169 -41.01 -26.36 61.08
CA GLN A 169 -42.23 -26.87 61.64
C GLN A 169 -41.93 -27.68 62.91
N HIS A 170 -42.71 -27.43 63.97
CA HIS A 170 -42.57 -28.11 65.29
C HIS A 170 -43.85 -28.88 65.72
N ILE A 171 -44.75 -29.15 64.76
CA ILE A 171 -46.05 -29.82 65.09
C ILE A 171 -45.85 -31.23 65.58
N ILE A 172 -44.95 -32.03 64.97
CA ILE A 172 -44.65 -33.40 65.36
C ILE A 172 -43.50 -33.40 66.36
N SER A 173 -43.65 -34.12 67.46
CA SER A 173 -42.59 -34.24 68.50
C SER A 173 -41.34 -34.90 67.89
N GLY A 174 -40.17 -34.28 68.07
CA GLY A 174 -38.90 -34.81 67.59
C GLY A 174 -38.58 -34.51 66.15
N GLU A 175 -39.50 -33.98 65.39
CA GLU A 175 -39.26 -33.57 63.95
C GLU A 175 -39.17 -32.05 63.86
N ARG A 176 -38.26 -31.60 62.96
CA ARG A 176 -38.03 -30.16 62.67
C ARG A 176 -37.80 -29.95 61.19
N PRO A 177 -38.77 -30.35 60.36
CA PRO A 177 -38.63 -30.15 58.92
C PRO A 177 -38.77 -28.68 58.51
N TRP A 178 -38.06 -28.29 57.45
CA TRP A 178 -38.32 -27.03 56.78
C TRP A 178 -39.51 -27.20 55.87
N VAL A 179 -40.54 -26.33 56.05
CA VAL A 179 -41.82 -26.40 55.34
C VAL A 179 -42.29 -25.03 54.92
N ILE A 180 -43.16 -25.02 53.93
CA ILE A 180 -44.02 -23.88 53.59
C ILE A 180 -45.45 -24.33 53.93
N THR A 181 -46.11 -23.65 54.78
CA THR A 181 -47.49 -24.03 55.23
C THR A 181 -48.53 -23.30 54.38
N LEU A 182 -49.35 -24.07 53.69
CA LEU A 182 -50.61 -23.60 53.13
C LEU A 182 -51.73 -23.84 54.10
N SER A 183 -52.43 -22.82 54.50
CA SER A 183 -53.52 -22.89 55.46
C SER A 183 -54.82 -22.29 54.92
N ARG A 184 -55.97 -22.91 55.32
CA ARG A 184 -57.30 -22.47 54.87
C ARG A 184 -58.27 -22.56 56.03
N GLY A 185 -59.06 -21.48 56.29
CA GLY A 185 -60.14 -21.51 57.25
C GLY A 185 -61.31 -22.40 56.84
N ILE A 186 -61.77 -23.25 57.75
CA ILE A 186 -62.94 -24.13 57.54
C ILE A 186 -64.15 -23.45 58.17
N ARG A 187 -65.20 -23.25 57.34
CA ARG A 187 -66.48 -22.69 57.81
C ARG A 187 -67.34 -23.77 58.43
N ASN A 188 -68.00 -23.43 59.52
CA ASN A 188 -69.04 -24.28 60.09
C ASN A 188 -70.39 -24.03 59.38
N PHE A 189 -70.83 -25.01 58.56
CA PHE A 189 -72.10 -24.86 57.77
C PHE A 189 -73.38 -24.93 58.64
N SER A 190 -73.24 -25.44 59.85
CA SER A 190 -74.39 -25.54 60.78
C SER A 190 -74.58 -24.28 61.67
N ASN A 191 -73.58 -23.37 61.71
CA ASN A 191 -73.61 -22.18 62.55
C ASN A 191 -73.16 -20.98 61.69
N SER A 192 -73.97 -20.04 61.42
CA SER A 192 -73.75 -18.72 60.79
C SER A 192 -72.68 -18.63 59.68
N GLY A 193 -72.04 -19.72 59.34
CA GLY A 193 -70.97 -19.80 58.34
C GLY A 193 -69.63 -19.14 58.72
N GLU A 194 -69.40 -18.90 59.99
CA GLU A 194 -68.13 -18.42 60.53
C GLU A 194 -67.04 -19.49 60.41
N LYS A 195 -65.80 -19.03 60.37
CA LYS A 195 -64.62 -19.91 60.34
C LYS A 195 -64.33 -20.37 61.76
N GLU A 196 -64.57 -21.63 62.01
CA GLU A 196 -64.36 -22.27 63.28
C GLU A 196 -63.27 -23.35 63.31
N GLY A 197 -62.59 -23.51 62.19
CA GLY A 197 -61.48 -24.45 62.05
C GLY A 197 -60.49 -24.04 60.99
N VAL A 198 -59.36 -24.66 60.96
CA VAL A 198 -58.28 -24.46 59.96
C VAL A 198 -57.81 -25.80 59.45
N PHE A 199 -57.74 -25.93 58.10
CA PHE A 199 -57.04 -26.98 57.43
C PHE A 199 -55.62 -26.41 57.10
N PHE A 200 -54.58 -27.25 57.20
CA PHE A 200 -53.26 -26.90 56.80
C PHE A 200 -52.58 -28.06 56.07
N ILE A 201 -51.68 -27.70 55.11
CA ILE A 201 -50.73 -28.58 54.46
C ILE A 201 -49.34 -27.99 54.62
N ASP A 202 -48.41 -28.78 55.14
CA ASP A 202 -46.98 -28.46 55.15
C ASP A 202 -46.33 -29.03 53.91
N LEU A 203 -45.98 -28.18 52.99
CA LEU A 203 -45.25 -28.52 51.78
C LEU A 203 -43.77 -28.70 52.11
N ASN A 204 -43.20 -29.79 51.64
CA ASN A 204 -41.78 -30.04 51.78
C ASN A 204 -40.98 -28.97 51.03
N TYR A 205 -40.01 -28.36 51.71
CA TYR A 205 -39.11 -27.38 51.13
C TYR A 205 -38.42 -27.90 49.84
N SER A 206 -38.10 -29.22 49.77
CA SER A 206 -37.51 -29.89 48.62
C SER A 206 -38.40 -29.80 47.37
N ALA A 207 -39.72 -29.77 47.52
CA ALA A 207 -40.62 -29.67 46.36
C ALA A 207 -40.47 -28.33 45.63
N ILE A 208 -40.31 -27.24 46.39
CA ILE A 208 -40.04 -25.92 45.76
C ILE A 208 -38.62 -25.86 45.21
N SER A 209 -37.63 -26.51 45.88
CA SER A 209 -36.27 -26.64 45.37
C SER A 209 -36.26 -27.32 43.99
N GLU A 210 -36.97 -28.44 43.84
CA GLU A 210 -37.03 -29.17 42.60
C GLU A 210 -37.62 -28.34 41.45
N LEU A 211 -38.69 -27.58 41.72
CA LEU A 211 -39.29 -26.67 40.73
C LEU A 211 -38.32 -25.58 40.26
N CYS A 212 -37.47 -25.08 41.15
CA CYS A 212 -36.44 -24.10 40.85
C CYS A 212 -35.24 -24.72 40.14
N ASP A 213 -34.86 -25.98 40.49
CA ASP A 213 -33.67 -26.66 39.98
C ASP A 213 -33.89 -27.32 38.58
N GLN A 214 -35.17 -27.60 38.22
CA GLN A 214 -35.50 -28.13 36.88
C GLN A 214 -35.06 -27.25 35.74
N ASN A 215 -34.94 -25.95 35.96
CA ASN A 215 -34.53 -24.97 34.96
C ASN A 215 -33.24 -24.26 35.39
N THR A 216 -32.11 -24.61 34.77
CA THR A 216 -30.83 -24.03 35.12
C THR A 216 -30.63 -22.63 34.51
N ILE A 217 -30.30 -21.65 35.34
CA ILE A 217 -29.94 -20.30 34.93
C ILE A 217 -28.42 -20.25 34.67
N GLY A 218 -28.00 -20.56 33.42
CA GLY A 218 -26.58 -20.66 33.07
C GLY A 218 -25.88 -21.82 33.81
N LYS A 219 -24.56 -21.69 34.08
CA LYS A 219 -23.76 -22.70 34.79
C LYS A 219 -23.66 -22.44 36.31
N LYS A 220 -23.72 -21.18 36.72
CA LYS A 220 -23.53 -20.74 38.11
C LYS A 220 -24.66 -19.84 38.59
N GLY A 221 -25.67 -19.58 37.77
CA GLY A 221 -26.85 -18.83 38.15
C GLY A 221 -27.79 -19.72 38.94
N TYR A 222 -28.68 -19.12 39.70
CA TYR A 222 -29.65 -19.77 40.58
C TYR A 222 -30.93 -18.93 40.68
N ALA A 223 -32.02 -19.56 41.10
CA ALA A 223 -33.24 -18.87 41.44
C ALA A 223 -33.46 -18.86 42.95
N PHE A 224 -34.11 -17.83 43.43
CA PHE A 224 -34.64 -17.75 44.78
C PHE A 224 -36.02 -17.07 44.75
N ILE A 225 -36.77 -17.21 45.86
CA ILE A 225 -38.15 -16.74 45.94
C ILE A 225 -38.27 -15.86 47.17
N LEU A 226 -38.93 -14.71 47.00
CA LEU A 226 -39.27 -13.77 48.07
C LEU A 226 -40.79 -13.72 48.23
N ASP A 227 -41.26 -13.46 49.47
CA ASP A 227 -42.66 -13.07 49.74
C ASP A 227 -42.87 -11.56 49.46
N GLU A 228 -44.11 -11.08 49.62
CA GLU A 228 -44.48 -9.68 49.42
C GLU A 228 -43.72 -8.72 50.34
N SER A 229 -43.28 -9.20 51.52
CA SER A 229 -42.52 -8.43 52.50
C SER A 229 -41.03 -8.46 52.28
N GLY A 230 -40.53 -9.19 51.24
CA GLY A 230 -39.11 -9.38 50.95
C GLY A 230 -38.46 -10.49 51.79
N ASN A 231 -39.21 -11.29 52.55
CA ASN A 231 -38.65 -12.44 53.24
C ASN A 231 -38.36 -13.57 52.25
N ILE A 232 -37.32 -14.35 52.52
CA ILE A 232 -36.92 -15.44 51.63
C ILE A 232 -37.85 -16.66 51.86
N VAL A 233 -38.57 -17.03 50.83
CA VAL A 233 -39.35 -18.25 50.78
C VAL A 233 -38.49 -19.45 50.39
N TYR A 234 -37.63 -19.26 49.40
CA TYR A 234 -36.68 -20.27 48.96
C TYR A 234 -35.37 -19.65 48.54
N HIS A 235 -34.26 -20.28 48.91
CA HIS A 235 -32.92 -19.93 48.42
C HIS A 235 -32.01 -21.18 48.42
N PRO A 236 -31.27 -21.49 47.35
CA PRO A 236 -30.42 -22.70 47.25
C PRO A 236 -29.29 -22.72 48.31
N GLN A 237 -28.88 -21.57 48.83
CA GLN A 237 -27.86 -21.42 49.87
C GLN A 237 -28.43 -20.95 51.19
N GLN A 238 -29.56 -21.45 51.56
CA GLN A 238 -30.32 -20.99 52.73
C GLN A 238 -29.53 -21.01 54.05
N GLN A 239 -28.62 -21.97 54.24
CA GLN A 239 -27.74 -22.02 55.42
C GLN A 239 -26.80 -20.81 55.55
N GLN A 240 -26.43 -20.16 54.46
CA GLN A 240 -25.59 -18.96 54.48
C GLN A 240 -26.38 -17.70 54.85
N LEU A 241 -27.67 -17.70 54.57
CA LEU A 241 -28.56 -16.56 54.92
C LEU A 241 -28.84 -16.47 56.42
N TYR A 242 -28.83 -17.59 57.11
CA TYR A 242 -28.98 -17.62 58.57
C TYR A 242 -27.82 -16.98 59.34
N ASN A 243 -26.65 -16.91 58.71
CA ASN A 243 -25.46 -16.31 59.32
C ASN A 243 -25.31 -14.81 58.98
N GLU A 244 -26.37 -14.10 58.62
CA GLU A 244 -26.41 -12.67 58.26
C GLU A 244 -25.50 -12.29 57.06
N LEU A 245 -24.99 -13.25 56.35
CA LEU A 245 -24.26 -13.02 55.11
C LEU A 245 -25.26 -12.74 53.97
N GLN A 246 -25.89 -11.56 53.99
CA GLN A 246 -26.74 -11.12 52.89
C GLN A 246 -25.90 -10.93 51.64
N THR A 247 -25.96 -11.91 50.73
CA THR A 247 -25.29 -11.85 49.44
C THR A 247 -26.15 -11.23 48.33
N GLU A 248 -27.45 -11.02 48.64
CA GLU A 248 -28.47 -10.52 47.70
C GLU A 248 -28.93 -9.11 48.04
N ASN A 249 -29.18 -8.30 46.99
CA ASN A 249 -29.71 -6.94 47.15
C ASN A 249 -31.27 -6.97 47.17
N ILE A 250 -31.86 -7.54 48.22
CA ILE A 250 -33.31 -7.76 48.32
C ILE A 250 -34.09 -6.44 48.23
N ASP A 251 -33.65 -5.39 48.89
CA ASP A 251 -34.32 -4.08 48.88
C ASP A 251 -34.46 -3.54 47.46
N LEU A 252 -33.38 -3.65 46.66
CA LEU A 252 -33.37 -3.20 45.28
C LEU A 252 -34.32 -4.02 44.40
N ILE A 253 -34.50 -5.33 44.69
CA ILE A 253 -35.36 -6.23 43.93
C ILE A 253 -36.83 -5.90 44.25
N VAL A 254 -37.15 -5.67 45.53
CA VAL A 254 -38.51 -5.37 45.97
C VAL A 254 -38.97 -4.00 45.50
N GLU A 255 -38.09 -2.99 45.54
CA GLU A 255 -38.40 -1.63 45.11
C GLU A 255 -38.46 -1.47 43.57
N SER A 256 -37.80 -2.34 42.85
CA SER A 256 -37.73 -2.22 41.38
C SER A 256 -39.09 -2.51 40.74
N LYS A 257 -39.47 -1.67 39.75
CA LYS A 257 -40.61 -1.93 38.86
C LYS A 257 -40.21 -2.63 37.56
N GLU A 258 -38.91 -2.76 37.34
CA GLU A 258 -38.39 -3.40 36.13
C GLU A 258 -38.29 -4.91 36.34
N ASP A 259 -38.51 -5.66 35.24
CA ASP A 259 -38.37 -7.11 35.25
C ASP A 259 -36.91 -7.59 35.24
N THR A 260 -35.97 -6.68 35.04
CA THR A 260 -34.55 -6.98 35.06
C THR A 260 -33.76 -5.87 35.74
N VAL A 261 -32.96 -6.23 36.73
CA VAL A 261 -32.17 -5.28 37.54
C VAL A 261 -30.71 -5.71 37.52
N ARG A 262 -29.82 -4.74 37.29
CA ARG A 262 -28.37 -4.97 37.33
C ARG A 262 -27.77 -4.26 38.56
N THR A 263 -26.92 -5.00 39.29
CA THR A 263 -26.18 -4.45 40.43
C THR A 263 -24.68 -4.56 40.24
N GLY A 264 -23.93 -3.68 40.87
CA GLY A 264 -22.47 -3.67 40.85
C GLY A 264 -21.86 -3.04 39.58
N LYS A 265 -20.57 -2.69 39.66
CA LYS A 265 -19.81 -2.11 38.55
C LYS A 265 -18.94 -3.18 37.86
N GLY A 266 -18.95 -3.19 36.52
CA GLY A 266 -18.07 -4.06 35.74
C GLY A 266 -18.39 -5.55 35.85
N ASN A 267 -17.35 -6.39 35.95
CA ASN A 267 -17.45 -7.86 35.92
C ASN A 267 -17.98 -8.49 37.22
N ARG A 268 -18.03 -7.75 38.32
CA ARG A 268 -18.47 -8.25 39.64
C ARG A 268 -19.97 -8.04 39.89
N GLY A 269 -20.69 -7.51 38.91
CA GLY A 269 -22.14 -7.29 39.01
C GLY A 269 -22.93 -8.58 38.92
N LYS A 270 -24.16 -8.54 39.47
CA LYS A 270 -25.21 -9.55 39.32
C LYS A 270 -26.32 -8.98 38.43
N LEU A 271 -26.92 -9.83 37.62
CA LEU A 271 -28.14 -9.56 36.87
C LEU A 271 -29.25 -10.33 37.52
N TYR A 272 -30.28 -9.64 37.94
CA TYR A 272 -31.52 -10.21 38.50
C TYR A 272 -32.62 -10.12 37.45
N SER A 273 -33.26 -11.26 37.16
CA SER A 273 -34.51 -11.33 36.39
C SER A 273 -35.64 -11.62 37.37
N ILE A 274 -36.70 -10.86 37.31
CA ILE A 274 -37.75 -10.80 38.34
C ILE A 274 -39.08 -11.18 37.68
N SER A 275 -39.81 -12.12 38.30
CA SER A 275 -41.19 -12.43 37.93
C SER A 275 -42.05 -12.47 39.17
N ARG A 276 -43.11 -11.64 39.20
CA ARG A 276 -44.02 -11.53 40.33
C ARG A 276 -45.29 -12.32 40.06
N SER A 277 -45.69 -13.18 41.00
CA SER A 277 -46.95 -13.86 40.94
C SER A 277 -48.08 -12.99 41.57
N ASN A 278 -49.11 -12.74 40.80
CA ASN A 278 -50.31 -12.08 41.33
C ASN A 278 -51.15 -13.01 42.17
N LYS A 279 -50.89 -14.33 42.13
CA LYS A 279 -51.63 -15.35 42.83
C LYS A 279 -51.08 -15.59 44.23
N THR A 280 -49.79 -15.92 44.28
CA THR A 280 -49.14 -16.27 45.54
C THR A 280 -48.60 -15.05 46.30
N GLY A 281 -48.48 -13.89 45.62
CA GLY A 281 -47.73 -12.73 46.09
C GLY A 281 -46.21 -12.94 46.11
N TRP A 282 -45.75 -14.09 45.61
CA TRP A 282 -44.33 -14.39 45.60
C TRP A 282 -43.62 -13.75 44.41
N THR A 283 -42.35 -13.44 44.63
CA THR A 283 -41.45 -12.92 43.60
C THR A 283 -40.36 -13.93 43.34
N VAL A 284 -40.39 -14.56 42.16
CA VAL A 284 -39.33 -15.45 41.71
C VAL A 284 -38.22 -14.63 41.09
N VAL A 285 -37.00 -14.81 41.54
CA VAL A 285 -35.83 -14.04 41.13
C VAL A 285 -34.75 -14.97 40.60
N GLY A 286 -34.38 -14.80 39.34
CA GLY A 286 -33.22 -15.46 38.75
C GLY A 286 -31.97 -14.60 38.89
N CYS A 287 -30.92 -15.13 39.47
CA CYS A 287 -29.65 -14.45 39.65
C CYS A 287 -28.55 -15.02 38.74
N MET A 288 -27.93 -14.15 37.97
CA MET A 288 -26.80 -14.51 37.11
C MET A 288 -25.62 -13.55 37.30
N SER A 289 -24.40 -14.08 37.36
CA SER A 289 -23.20 -13.24 37.45
C SER A 289 -22.87 -12.63 36.09
N VAL A 290 -22.64 -11.31 36.04
CA VAL A 290 -22.19 -10.59 34.85
C VAL A 290 -20.84 -11.14 34.35
N SER A 291 -19.97 -11.65 35.22
CA SER A 291 -18.71 -12.27 34.85
C SER A 291 -18.90 -13.54 34.01
N GLU A 292 -19.96 -14.30 34.26
CA GLU A 292 -20.28 -15.50 33.47
C GLU A 292 -20.79 -15.14 32.06
N LEU A 293 -21.64 -14.13 31.96
CA LEU A 293 -22.10 -13.58 30.67
C LEU A 293 -20.94 -13.09 29.86
N LEU A 294 -20.02 -12.33 30.45
CA LEU A 294 -18.86 -11.77 29.79
C LEU A 294 -17.81 -12.84 29.41
N ARG A 295 -17.77 -13.99 30.07
CA ARG A 295 -16.83 -15.06 29.75
C ARG A 295 -17.04 -15.59 28.31
N LYS A 296 -18.29 -15.79 27.89
CA LYS A 296 -18.61 -16.16 26.49
C LYS A 296 -18.27 -15.03 25.53
N SER A 297 -18.53 -13.78 25.93
CA SER A 297 -18.13 -12.60 25.16
C SER A 297 -16.61 -12.49 25.01
N ASN A 298 -15.84 -12.74 26.07
CA ASN A 298 -14.38 -12.68 26.05
C ASN A 298 -13.76 -13.75 25.14
N GLN A 299 -14.34 -14.95 25.06
CA GLN A 299 -13.90 -15.97 24.09
C GLN A 299 -14.12 -15.51 22.65
N ALA A 300 -15.30 -14.96 22.33
CA ALA A 300 -15.55 -14.39 21.01
C ALA A 300 -14.61 -13.20 20.71
N GLN A 301 -14.35 -12.34 21.68
CA GLN A 301 -13.42 -11.23 21.56
C GLN A 301 -11.99 -11.69 21.27
N SER A 302 -11.50 -12.77 21.89
CA SER A 302 -10.18 -13.34 21.60
C SER A 302 -10.07 -13.79 20.15
N ILE A 303 -11.13 -14.39 19.61
CA ILE A 303 -11.19 -14.80 18.19
C ILE A 303 -11.16 -13.56 17.29
N TYR A 304 -11.91 -12.50 17.60
CA TYR A 304 -11.87 -11.26 16.82
C TYR A 304 -10.48 -10.62 16.82
N VAL A 305 -9.78 -10.59 17.96
CA VAL A 305 -8.41 -10.09 18.07
C VAL A 305 -7.46 -10.90 17.21
N LEU A 306 -7.58 -12.23 17.23
CA LEU A 306 -6.74 -13.11 16.42
C LEU A 306 -7.00 -12.92 14.92
N ILE A 307 -8.26 -12.86 14.50
CA ILE A 307 -8.64 -12.59 13.11
C ILE A 307 -8.14 -11.22 12.68
N SER A 308 -8.32 -10.20 13.54
CA SER A 308 -7.84 -8.83 13.24
C SER A 308 -6.33 -8.77 13.10
N ALA A 309 -5.58 -9.49 13.94
CA ALA A 309 -4.13 -9.58 13.83
C ALA A 309 -3.70 -10.26 12.50
N LEU A 310 -4.39 -11.33 12.12
CA LEU A 310 -4.16 -12.00 10.82
C LEU A 310 -4.47 -11.05 9.65
N LEU A 311 -5.63 -10.38 9.70
CA LEU A 311 -6.01 -9.41 8.66
C LEU A 311 -5.03 -8.24 8.58
N MET A 312 -4.48 -7.78 9.71
CA MET A 312 -3.44 -6.76 9.75
C MET A 312 -2.17 -7.19 9.00
N ILE A 313 -1.73 -8.44 9.22
CA ILE A 313 -0.56 -8.99 8.51
C ILE A 313 -0.85 -9.07 7.01
N VAL A 314 -2.02 -9.59 6.62
CA VAL A 314 -2.44 -9.66 5.22
C VAL A 314 -2.51 -8.27 4.59
N ALA A 315 -3.08 -7.29 5.30
CA ALA A 315 -3.16 -5.91 4.84
C ALA A 315 -1.78 -5.27 4.62
N LEU A 316 -0.81 -5.52 5.51
CA LEU A 316 0.57 -5.06 5.36
C LEU A 316 1.26 -5.70 4.14
N LEU A 317 1.11 -7.01 3.96
CA LEU A 317 1.66 -7.72 2.80
C LEU A 317 1.03 -7.24 1.49
N PHE A 318 -0.29 -7.08 1.49
CA PHE A 318 -1.03 -6.57 0.32
C PHE A 318 -0.66 -5.12 -0.01
N SER A 319 -0.56 -4.25 0.99
CA SER A 319 -0.12 -2.86 0.81
C SER A 319 1.30 -2.79 0.22
N ARG A 320 2.22 -3.64 0.72
CA ARG A 320 3.58 -3.75 0.18
C ARG A 320 3.59 -4.27 -1.26
N PHE A 321 2.80 -5.29 -1.55
CA PHE A 321 2.65 -5.84 -2.89
C PHE A 321 2.12 -4.78 -3.86
N LEU A 322 1.03 -4.10 -3.52
CA LEU A 322 0.41 -3.07 -4.34
C LEU A 322 1.35 -1.89 -4.59
N ALA A 323 2.01 -1.38 -3.52
CA ALA A 323 2.96 -0.29 -3.65
C ALA A 323 4.13 -0.66 -4.58
N ARG A 324 4.60 -1.91 -4.53
CA ARG A 324 5.70 -2.39 -5.37
C ARG A 324 5.26 -2.60 -6.82
N SER A 325 4.09 -3.21 -7.02
CA SER A 325 3.55 -3.46 -8.36
C SER A 325 3.31 -2.17 -9.16
N LEU A 326 2.85 -1.11 -8.50
CA LEU A 326 2.61 0.18 -9.16
C LEU A 326 3.89 1.00 -9.36
N THR A 327 4.86 0.90 -8.44
CA THR A 327 6.01 1.81 -8.46
C THR A 327 7.23 1.24 -9.18
N TYR A 328 7.37 -0.09 -9.22
CA TYR A 328 8.52 -0.74 -9.85
C TYR A 328 8.64 -0.44 -11.35
N PRO A 329 7.56 -0.53 -12.16
CA PRO A 329 7.63 -0.17 -13.58
C PRO A 329 7.98 1.31 -13.78
N LEU A 330 7.45 2.20 -12.96
CA LEU A 330 7.75 3.63 -13.03
C LEU A 330 9.21 3.95 -12.69
N GLN A 331 9.81 3.20 -11.75
CA GLN A 331 11.23 3.34 -11.44
C GLN A 331 12.10 2.88 -12.61
N ARG A 332 11.79 1.74 -13.21
CA ARG A 332 12.50 1.25 -14.42
C ARG A 332 12.43 2.26 -15.55
N LEU A 333 11.24 2.83 -15.80
CA LEU A 333 11.04 3.85 -16.81
C LEU A 333 11.85 5.12 -16.52
N ARG A 334 11.84 5.61 -15.29
CA ARG A 334 12.64 6.78 -14.86
C ARG A 334 14.14 6.53 -15.08
N ASP A 335 14.63 5.36 -14.64
CA ASP A 335 16.05 5.02 -14.73
C ASP A 335 16.50 4.88 -16.17
N SER A 336 15.64 4.39 -17.07
CA SER A 336 15.88 4.36 -18.50
C SER A 336 15.84 5.76 -19.13
N MET A 337 14.89 6.61 -18.73
CA MET A 337 14.87 8.02 -19.13
C MET A 337 16.15 8.76 -18.74
N SER A 338 16.69 8.50 -17.55
CA SER A 338 17.96 9.09 -17.11
C SER A 338 19.13 8.67 -17.99
N ARG A 339 19.20 7.40 -18.37
CA ARG A 339 20.24 6.89 -19.30
C ARG A 339 20.16 7.54 -20.68
N VAL A 340 18.94 7.67 -21.21
CA VAL A 340 18.72 8.37 -22.49
C VAL A 340 19.11 9.85 -22.40
N GLN A 341 18.85 10.51 -21.29
CA GLN A 341 19.26 11.90 -21.03
C GLN A 341 20.79 12.05 -21.03
N GLU A 342 21.52 11.05 -20.56
CA GLU A 342 22.98 10.98 -20.57
C GLU A 342 23.56 10.58 -21.92
N GLY A 343 22.72 10.32 -22.93
CA GLY A 343 23.11 9.95 -24.28
C GLY A 343 23.29 8.44 -24.51
N HIS A 344 22.94 7.60 -23.53
CA HIS A 344 23.03 6.16 -23.64
C HIS A 344 21.71 5.57 -24.15
N PHE A 345 21.62 5.38 -25.45
CA PHE A 345 20.41 4.84 -26.10
C PHE A 345 20.40 3.31 -26.16
N ASP A 346 21.57 2.67 -26.14
CA ASP A 346 21.69 1.22 -26.22
C ASP A 346 21.12 0.57 -24.94
N GLY A 347 20.17 -0.36 -25.15
CA GLY A 347 19.47 -1.03 -24.04
C GLY A 347 18.58 -0.10 -23.20
N ALA A 348 18.18 1.06 -23.73
CA ALA A 348 17.26 1.98 -23.07
C ALA A 348 15.81 1.52 -23.14
N ASP A 349 15.48 0.51 -23.93
CA ASP A 349 14.13 -0.05 -24.02
C ASP A 349 13.70 -0.65 -22.69
N VAL A 350 12.50 -0.28 -22.27
CA VAL A 350 11.85 -0.82 -21.09
C VAL A 350 10.82 -1.85 -21.52
N GLU A 351 10.89 -3.05 -20.93
CA GLU A 351 9.93 -4.12 -21.16
C GLU A 351 8.51 -3.69 -20.77
N ILE A 352 7.52 -4.02 -21.60
CA ILE A 352 6.13 -3.64 -21.41
C ILE A 352 5.43 -4.78 -20.68
N ASP A 353 5.36 -4.65 -19.32
CA ASP A 353 4.79 -5.68 -18.44
C ASP A 353 3.27 -5.54 -18.21
N SER A 354 2.64 -4.52 -18.78
CA SER A 354 1.21 -4.24 -18.52
C SER A 354 0.52 -3.52 -19.67
N GLU A 355 -0.79 -3.76 -19.83
CA GLU A 355 -1.63 -3.10 -20.85
C GLU A 355 -2.32 -1.81 -20.32
N ASN A 356 -1.99 -1.39 -19.11
CA ASN A 356 -2.56 -0.17 -18.48
C ASN A 356 -1.85 1.10 -18.94
N GLU A 357 -2.17 2.24 -18.29
CA GLU A 357 -1.59 3.56 -18.59
C GLU A 357 -0.06 3.56 -18.47
N ILE A 358 0.51 2.77 -17.55
CA ILE A 358 1.96 2.64 -17.38
C ILE A 358 2.57 1.92 -18.58
N GLY A 359 1.94 0.84 -19.07
CA GLY A 359 2.37 0.15 -20.26
C GLY A 359 2.29 1.01 -21.52
N SER A 360 1.21 1.80 -21.66
CA SER A 360 1.07 2.78 -22.75
C SER A 360 2.16 3.86 -22.71
N LEU A 361 2.48 4.37 -21.50
CA LEU A 361 3.56 5.34 -21.31
C LEU A 361 4.93 4.74 -21.67
N THR A 362 5.18 3.50 -21.24
CA THR A 362 6.41 2.77 -21.56
C THR A 362 6.56 2.57 -23.07
N LYS A 363 5.49 2.18 -23.77
CA LYS A 363 5.48 2.05 -25.22
C LYS A 363 5.79 3.37 -25.92
N SER A 364 5.17 4.45 -25.47
CA SER A 364 5.40 5.80 -26.01
C SER A 364 6.84 6.25 -25.82
N PHE A 365 7.41 5.95 -24.65
CA PHE A 365 8.82 6.23 -24.37
C PHE A 365 9.77 5.46 -25.30
N ASN A 366 9.58 4.14 -25.45
CA ASN A 366 10.41 3.32 -26.33
C ASN A 366 10.36 3.83 -27.79
N VAL A 367 9.15 4.14 -28.29
CA VAL A 367 8.98 4.71 -29.63
C VAL A 367 9.71 6.06 -29.77
N MET A 368 9.61 6.92 -28.76
CA MET A 368 10.30 8.21 -28.76
C MET A 368 11.82 8.05 -28.74
N THR A 369 12.34 7.13 -27.93
CA THR A 369 13.78 6.83 -27.82
C THR A 369 14.35 6.35 -29.17
N HIS A 370 13.69 5.40 -29.83
CA HIS A 370 14.08 4.94 -31.15
C HIS A 370 14.04 6.06 -32.18
N ARG A 371 12.99 6.90 -32.14
CA ARG A 371 12.90 8.01 -33.09
C ARG A 371 14.01 9.04 -32.90
N ILE A 372 14.41 9.31 -31.66
CA ILE A 372 15.54 10.21 -31.38
C ILE A 372 16.84 9.58 -31.90
N GLN A 373 17.06 8.30 -31.67
CA GLN A 373 18.25 7.58 -32.15
C GLN A 373 18.33 7.62 -33.66
N ASP A 374 17.25 7.31 -34.39
CA ASP A 374 17.17 7.40 -35.85
C ASP A 374 17.50 8.81 -36.37
N LEU A 375 16.92 9.84 -35.71
CA LEU A 375 17.18 11.24 -36.09
C LEU A 375 18.63 11.65 -35.83
N MET A 376 19.28 11.16 -34.80
CA MET A 376 20.70 11.41 -34.53
C MET A 376 21.57 10.76 -35.57
N GLU A 377 21.30 9.50 -35.93
CA GLU A 377 22.05 8.78 -36.99
C GLU A 377 21.88 9.48 -38.36
N GLN A 378 20.66 9.89 -38.69
CA GLN A 378 20.38 10.65 -39.91
C GLN A 378 21.12 11.99 -39.93
N ASN A 379 21.15 12.71 -38.81
CA ASN A 379 21.87 13.98 -38.72
C ASN A 379 23.38 13.80 -38.97
N VAL A 380 23.98 12.75 -38.39
CA VAL A 380 25.40 12.45 -38.62
C VAL A 380 25.66 12.19 -40.10
N LYS A 381 24.82 11.35 -40.75
CA LYS A 381 24.94 11.07 -42.19
C LYS A 381 24.79 12.32 -43.06
N GLU A 382 23.85 13.19 -42.76
CA GLU A 382 23.67 14.46 -43.46
C GLU A 382 24.86 15.41 -43.29
N GLN A 383 25.43 15.50 -42.08
CA GLN A 383 26.63 16.29 -41.81
C GLN A 383 27.84 15.79 -42.60
N GLU A 384 28.05 14.47 -42.69
CA GLU A 384 29.13 13.88 -43.50
C GLU A 384 28.91 14.16 -45.00
N ALA A 385 27.68 13.98 -45.49
CA ALA A 385 27.37 14.25 -46.90
C ALA A 385 27.60 15.73 -47.27
N LYS A 386 27.21 16.65 -46.39
CA LYS A 386 27.45 18.08 -46.56
C LYS A 386 28.94 18.39 -46.63
N ARG A 387 29.72 17.85 -45.68
CA ARG A 387 31.19 18.01 -45.67
C ARG A 387 31.86 17.52 -46.98
N LYS A 388 31.47 16.33 -47.49
CA LYS A 388 31.97 15.80 -48.73
C LYS A 388 31.63 16.69 -49.93
N SER A 389 30.40 17.22 -49.97
CA SER A 389 29.95 18.14 -51.02
C SER A 389 30.74 19.44 -51.05
N GLU A 390 30.99 20.04 -49.87
CA GLU A 390 31.80 21.25 -49.76
C GLU A 390 33.24 21.04 -50.21
N LEU A 391 33.89 19.92 -49.87
CA LEU A 391 35.22 19.58 -50.32
C LEU A 391 35.28 19.40 -51.85
N LYS A 392 34.31 18.72 -52.45
CA LYS A 392 34.24 18.51 -53.89
C LYS A 392 34.07 19.82 -54.66
N ALA A 393 33.28 20.75 -54.17
CA ALA A 393 33.11 22.07 -54.77
C ALA A 393 34.41 22.92 -54.77
N LEU A 394 35.24 22.74 -53.73
CA LEU A 394 36.54 23.43 -53.65
C LEU A 394 37.63 22.83 -54.55
N GLN A 395 37.52 21.58 -54.98
CA GLN A 395 38.45 20.89 -55.89
C GLN A 395 38.29 21.24 -57.40
N SER A 396 37.09 21.66 -57.79
CA SER A 396 36.74 21.75 -59.24
C SER A 396 37.35 22.94 -60.00
N GLN A 397 38.33 23.68 -59.44
CA GLN A 397 38.93 24.88 -60.07
C GLN A 397 40.25 24.56 -60.78
N ILE A 398 40.21 23.95 -61.95
CA ILE A 398 41.37 23.88 -62.86
C ILE A 398 41.60 25.26 -63.48
N ASN A 399 42.82 25.79 -63.40
CA ASN A 399 43.18 27.08 -64.03
C ASN A 399 43.27 27.03 -65.52
N PRO A 400 42.25 27.46 -66.31
CA PRO A 400 42.29 27.32 -67.81
C PRO A 400 43.39 28.18 -68.42
N HIS A 401 43.76 29.28 -67.80
CA HIS A 401 44.76 30.18 -68.32
C HIS A 401 46.19 29.58 -68.36
N PHE A 402 46.53 28.74 -67.41
CA PHE A 402 47.81 28.02 -67.42
C PHE A 402 47.89 27.07 -68.62
N LEU A 403 46.78 26.38 -68.90
CA LEU A 403 46.72 25.45 -70.03
C LEU A 403 46.97 26.15 -71.37
N TYR A 404 46.26 27.25 -71.64
CA TYR A 404 46.44 28.03 -72.82
C TYR A 404 47.87 28.56 -72.99
N ASN A 405 48.41 29.17 -71.92
CA ASN A 405 49.79 29.68 -71.97
C ASN A 405 50.86 28.64 -72.17
N THR A 406 50.63 27.41 -71.71
CA THR A 406 51.61 26.32 -71.95
C THR A 406 51.54 25.80 -73.37
N LEU A 407 50.33 25.68 -73.94
CA LEU A 407 50.15 25.32 -75.37
C LEU A 407 50.78 26.36 -76.32
N ASP A 408 50.56 27.67 -76.02
CA ASP A 408 51.22 28.73 -76.81
C ASP A 408 52.75 28.63 -76.75
N SER A 409 53.30 28.33 -75.57
CA SER A 409 54.75 28.15 -75.39
C SER A 409 55.26 26.94 -76.20
N ILE A 410 54.52 25.83 -76.29
CA ILE A 410 54.84 24.67 -77.12
C ILE A 410 54.84 25.06 -78.60
N ILE A 411 53.83 25.84 -79.02
CA ILE A 411 53.76 26.30 -80.42
C ILE A 411 54.98 27.16 -80.74
N TRP A 412 55.30 28.11 -79.92
CA TRP A 412 56.49 28.97 -80.19
C TRP A 412 57.83 28.23 -80.18
N MET A 413 58.01 27.20 -79.34
CA MET A 413 59.17 26.35 -79.32
C MET A 413 59.24 25.47 -80.60
N ALA A 414 58.08 24.99 -81.08
CA ALA A 414 57.97 24.22 -82.27
C ALA A 414 58.32 25.06 -83.53
N GLU A 415 57.85 26.31 -83.62
CA GLU A 415 58.20 27.27 -84.69
C GLU A 415 59.69 27.62 -84.65
N GLY A 416 60.30 27.71 -83.46
CA GLY A 416 61.70 27.93 -83.23
C GLY A 416 62.60 26.70 -83.49
N ARG A 417 62.06 25.54 -83.96
CA ARG A 417 62.72 24.27 -84.18
C ARG A 417 63.44 23.65 -83.02
N LYS A 418 62.92 23.93 -81.77
CA LYS A 418 63.44 23.43 -80.51
C LYS A 418 62.75 22.12 -80.12
N TYR A 419 62.93 21.08 -80.90
CA TYR A 419 62.19 19.82 -80.83
C TYR A 419 62.32 19.10 -79.43
N GLU A 420 63.52 19.11 -78.85
CA GLU A 420 63.76 18.49 -77.56
C GLU A 420 62.97 19.21 -76.45
N GLU A 421 62.92 20.56 -76.44
CA GLU A 421 62.17 21.37 -75.54
C GLU A 421 60.64 21.17 -75.69
N VAL A 422 60.17 21.03 -76.95
CA VAL A 422 58.73 20.70 -77.25
C VAL A 422 58.37 19.36 -76.69
N VAL A 423 59.19 18.32 -76.88
CA VAL A 423 58.90 16.97 -76.35
C VAL A 423 58.86 17.00 -74.83
N LEU A 424 59.82 17.66 -74.19
CA LEU A 424 59.88 17.74 -72.69
C LEU A 424 58.71 18.52 -72.14
N MET A 425 58.31 19.65 -72.75
CA MET A 425 57.18 20.46 -72.33
C MET A 425 55.85 19.77 -72.50
N THR A 426 55.65 19.10 -73.68
CA THR A 426 54.41 18.34 -73.93
C THR A 426 54.29 17.13 -73.00
N ALA A 427 55.36 16.42 -72.70
CA ALA A 427 55.39 15.30 -71.78
C ALA A 427 55.07 15.77 -70.33
N SER A 428 55.63 16.91 -69.91
CA SER A 428 55.36 17.51 -68.59
C SER A 428 53.90 17.96 -68.47
N LEU A 429 53.35 18.62 -69.50
CA LEU A 429 51.95 19.02 -69.55
C LEU A 429 51.00 17.81 -69.52
N ALA A 430 51.28 16.77 -70.33
CA ALA A 430 50.45 15.57 -70.30
C ALA A 430 50.43 14.86 -68.91
N ARG A 431 51.61 14.85 -68.26
CA ARG A 431 51.72 14.29 -66.91
C ARG A 431 50.93 15.11 -65.89
N LEU A 432 51.02 16.43 -65.94
CA LEU A 432 50.25 17.35 -65.08
C LEU A 432 48.76 17.18 -65.28
N LEU A 433 48.26 17.16 -66.52
CA LEU A 433 46.85 16.97 -66.83
C LEU A 433 46.31 15.62 -66.35
N ARG A 434 47.06 14.55 -66.55
CA ARG A 434 46.69 13.19 -66.14
C ARG A 434 46.53 13.16 -64.60
N GLN A 435 47.45 13.75 -63.90
CA GLN A 435 47.37 13.80 -62.40
C GLN A 435 46.27 14.71 -61.90
N SER A 436 45.96 15.80 -62.60
CA SER A 436 44.88 16.72 -62.24
C SER A 436 43.47 16.13 -62.47
N ILE A 437 43.33 15.26 -63.51
CA ILE A 437 42.02 14.68 -63.90
C ILE A 437 41.80 13.31 -63.27
N SER A 438 42.84 12.61 -62.78
CA SER A 438 42.65 11.33 -62.08
C SER A 438 41.84 11.48 -60.81
N ASN A 439 40.60 10.97 -60.83
CA ASN A 439 39.52 11.32 -59.88
C ASN A 439 39.42 10.41 -58.63
N GLU A 440 40.37 9.48 -58.42
CA GLU A 440 40.12 8.38 -57.49
C GLU A 440 40.50 8.64 -56.03
N ASP A 441 41.47 9.53 -55.78
CA ASP A 441 41.86 9.77 -54.35
C ASP A 441 41.92 11.26 -54.03
N GLU A 442 41.30 11.65 -52.96
CA GLU A 442 41.30 13.01 -52.43
C GLU A 442 42.64 13.36 -51.77
N VAL A 443 43.34 12.35 -51.27
CA VAL A 443 44.60 12.41 -50.56
C VAL A 443 45.64 11.58 -51.28
N VAL A 444 46.84 12.11 -51.42
CA VAL A 444 47.96 11.43 -52.09
C VAL A 444 49.21 11.49 -51.21
N PRO A 445 50.15 10.59 -51.35
CA PRO A 445 51.46 10.74 -50.74
C PRO A 445 52.10 12.06 -51.16
N LEU A 446 52.79 12.74 -50.24
CA LEU A 446 53.48 14.01 -50.48
C LEU A 446 54.45 13.92 -51.68
N ALA A 447 55.07 12.78 -51.89
CA ALA A 447 55.90 12.50 -53.04
C ALA A 447 55.18 12.84 -54.37
N ARG A 448 53.87 12.63 -54.49
CA ARG A 448 53.07 12.98 -55.64
C ARG A 448 52.94 14.49 -55.84
N GLU A 449 52.73 15.25 -54.81
CA GLU A 449 52.63 16.71 -54.84
C GLU A 449 53.98 17.33 -55.20
N VAL A 450 55.11 16.75 -54.69
CA VAL A 450 56.44 17.16 -55.03
C VAL A 450 56.74 16.85 -56.51
N GLU A 451 56.35 15.66 -57.05
CA GLU A 451 56.50 15.32 -58.48
C GLU A 451 55.69 16.28 -59.33
N TYR A 452 54.46 16.62 -58.87
CA TYR A 452 53.58 17.56 -59.53
C TYR A 452 54.21 18.97 -59.62
N ALA A 453 54.71 19.44 -58.48
CA ALA A 453 55.44 20.72 -58.35
C ALA A 453 56.66 20.76 -59.31
N LYS A 454 57.45 19.66 -59.36
CA LYS A 454 58.61 19.54 -60.25
C LYS A 454 58.22 19.63 -61.73
N GLY A 455 57.10 18.95 -62.08
CA GLY A 455 56.57 19.01 -63.47
C GLY A 455 56.16 20.42 -63.86
N TYR A 456 55.41 21.09 -62.94
CA TYR A 456 54.96 22.46 -63.13
C TYR A 456 56.13 23.45 -63.23
N LEU A 457 57.09 23.36 -62.31
CA LEU A 457 58.29 24.22 -62.31
C LEU A 457 59.17 24.00 -63.53
N THR A 458 59.23 22.76 -64.06
CA THR A 458 59.96 22.47 -65.34
C THR A 458 59.31 23.21 -66.49
N ILE A 459 57.96 23.20 -66.58
CA ILE A 459 57.25 23.97 -67.63
C ILE A 459 57.52 25.46 -67.49
N GLN A 460 57.47 26.01 -66.27
CA GLN A 460 57.71 27.41 -66.05
C GLN A 460 59.16 27.84 -66.27
N LYS A 461 60.13 27.02 -65.92
CA LYS A 461 61.56 27.25 -66.25
C LYS A 461 61.79 27.32 -67.77
N MET A 462 61.20 26.44 -68.53
CA MET A 462 61.27 26.48 -70.00
C MET A 462 60.63 27.72 -70.60
N ARG A 463 59.54 28.23 -69.96
CA ARG A 463 58.83 29.44 -70.39
C ARG A 463 59.61 30.71 -70.08
N TYR A 464 60.16 30.81 -68.85
CA TYR A 464 60.87 32.01 -68.37
C TYR A 464 62.36 31.96 -68.69
N LYS A 465 62.89 30.83 -69.14
CA LYS A 465 64.29 30.58 -69.54
C LYS A 465 65.26 30.98 -68.42
N ASP A 466 66.24 31.82 -68.72
CA ASP A 466 67.30 32.25 -67.80
C ASP A 466 66.83 33.11 -66.63
N LYS A 467 65.54 33.49 -66.63
CA LYS A 467 64.96 34.29 -65.58
C LYS A 467 64.45 33.50 -64.35
N LEU A 468 64.27 32.17 -64.47
CA LEU A 468 63.79 31.32 -63.43
C LEU A 468 64.70 30.12 -63.18
N GLU A 469 65.20 30.02 -61.94
CA GLU A 469 65.78 28.79 -61.43
C GLU A 469 64.93 28.26 -60.27
N PHE A 470 64.97 26.93 -60.09
CA PHE A 470 64.30 26.30 -58.96
C PHE A 470 65.11 25.12 -58.41
N GLU A 471 64.97 24.93 -57.12
CA GLU A 471 65.55 23.84 -56.34
C GLU A 471 64.42 23.15 -55.51
N ILE A 472 64.48 21.82 -55.46
CA ILE A 472 63.56 21.04 -54.64
C ILE A 472 64.38 20.15 -53.73
N ASP A 473 64.28 20.43 -52.40
CA ASP A 473 64.99 19.72 -51.36
C ASP A 473 63.99 19.27 -50.29
N VAL A 474 63.55 18.02 -50.43
CA VAL A 474 62.51 17.42 -49.56
C VAL A 474 63.05 16.15 -48.93
N GLU A 475 63.06 16.10 -47.64
CA GLU A 475 63.52 14.94 -46.86
C GLU A 475 62.73 13.67 -47.23
N PRO A 476 63.43 12.51 -47.44
CA PRO A 476 62.74 11.25 -47.70
C PRO A 476 61.76 10.83 -46.63
N SER A 477 61.95 11.26 -45.42
CA SER A 477 61.12 10.95 -44.21
C SER A 477 59.65 11.41 -44.35
N ILE A 478 59.38 12.48 -45.12
CA ILE A 478 58.04 13.06 -45.26
C ILE A 478 57.34 12.67 -46.59
N LEU A 479 58.02 12.07 -47.49
CA LEU A 479 57.47 11.78 -48.83
C LEU A 479 56.24 10.87 -48.84
N ASN A 480 56.09 9.99 -47.85
CA ASN A 480 54.96 9.08 -47.74
C ASN A 480 53.80 9.65 -46.90
N ILE A 481 53.95 10.84 -46.33
CA ILE A 481 52.89 11.47 -45.55
C ILE A 481 51.72 11.81 -46.47
N PRO A 482 50.46 11.43 -46.07
CA PRO A 482 49.29 11.72 -46.87
C PRO A 482 48.96 13.21 -46.88
N LEU A 483 48.83 13.81 -48.06
CA LEU A 483 48.48 15.21 -48.29
C LEU A 483 47.28 15.32 -49.21
N ILE A 484 46.34 16.23 -48.92
CA ILE A 484 45.26 16.55 -49.86
C ILE A 484 45.87 17.09 -51.17
N LYS A 485 45.29 16.67 -52.30
CA LYS A 485 45.81 17.06 -53.66
C LYS A 485 45.80 18.58 -53.88
N LEU A 486 46.69 19.06 -54.72
CA LEU A 486 46.75 20.44 -55.22
C LEU A 486 46.96 21.47 -54.11
N VAL A 487 47.90 21.21 -53.17
CA VAL A 487 48.34 22.14 -52.14
C VAL A 487 49.53 22.95 -52.55
N LEU A 488 50.60 22.29 -53.04
CA LEU A 488 51.87 22.96 -53.45
C LEU A 488 51.70 23.83 -54.67
N GLN A 489 50.94 23.38 -55.67
CA GLN A 489 50.79 24.08 -56.93
C GLN A 489 50.30 25.54 -56.79
N PRO A 490 49.17 25.84 -56.14
CA PRO A 490 48.70 27.22 -56.05
C PRO A 490 49.68 28.15 -55.31
N ILE A 491 50.48 27.61 -54.41
CA ILE A 491 51.50 28.39 -53.69
C ILE A 491 52.70 28.69 -54.57
N ILE A 492 53.17 27.68 -55.35
CA ILE A 492 54.22 27.84 -56.35
C ILE A 492 53.75 28.79 -57.46
N GLU A 493 52.51 28.68 -57.90
CA GLU A 493 51.96 29.61 -58.90
C GLU A 493 52.03 31.06 -58.36
N ASN A 494 51.63 31.31 -57.11
CA ASN A 494 51.71 32.63 -56.54
C ASN A 494 53.14 33.16 -56.42
N ALA A 495 54.08 32.31 -56.03
CA ALA A 495 55.51 32.68 -55.96
C ALA A 495 56.04 33.11 -57.33
N ILE A 496 55.63 32.39 -58.38
CA ILE A 496 56.10 32.75 -59.76
C ILE A 496 55.38 33.99 -60.27
N TYR A 497 54.03 34.04 -60.24
CA TYR A 497 53.26 35.12 -60.81
C TYR A 497 53.36 36.46 -60.08
N HIS A 498 53.45 36.44 -58.77
CA HIS A 498 53.46 37.62 -57.92
C HIS A 498 54.82 37.96 -57.38
N GLY A 499 55.68 36.94 -57.14
CA GLY A 499 57.00 37.17 -56.60
C GLY A 499 58.06 37.36 -57.74
N LEU A 500 58.22 36.37 -58.61
CA LEU A 500 59.36 36.30 -59.52
C LEU A 500 59.15 36.99 -60.87
N LYS A 501 57.92 37.03 -61.41
CA LYS A 501 57.60 37.59 -62.72
C LYS A 501 58.04 39.03 -62.91
N TYR A 502 57.97 39.84 -61.82
CA TYR A 502 58.27 41.26 -61.86
C TYR A 502 59.72 41.59 -61.42
N LYS A 503 60.55 40.58 -61.18
CA LYS A 503 61.95 40.76 -60.81
C LYS A 503 62.80 40.95 -62.05
N GLU A 504 63.66 41.94 -62.09
CA GLU A 504 64.58 42.22 -63.17
C GLU A 504 65.78 41.26 -63.18
N SER A 505 66.27 40.81 -62.02
CA SER A 505 67.36 39.86 -61.88
C SER A 505 66.82 38.42 -61.88
N LYS A 506 67.69 37.43 -61.91
CA LYS A 506 67.38 35.99 -61.95
C LYS A 506 66.56 35.62 -60.66
N GLY A 507 65.39 35.04 -60.84
CA GLY A 507 64.52 34.53 -59.84
C GLY A 507 64.91 33.11 -59.39
N LEU A 508 64.97 32.86 -58.12
CA LEU A 508 65.16 31.55 -57.51
C LEU A 508 63.95 31.17 -56.69
N LEU A 509 63.38 29.98 -56.97
CA LEU A 509 62.34 29.38 -56.18
C LEU A 509 62.85 28.08 -55.54
N GLN A 510 62.74 28.00 -54.17
CA GLN A 510 63.15 26.78 -53.47
C GLN A 510 61.92 26.16 -52.83
N VAL A 511 61.75 24.85 -52.96
CA VAL A 511 60.76 24.04 -52.25
C VAL A 511 61.55 23.16 -51.28
N LYS A 512 61.34 23.41 -49.95
CA LYS A 512 61.96 22.61 -48.93
C LYS A 512 60.93 21.83 -48.17
N GLY A 513 61.24 20.62 -47.72
CA GLY A 513 60.37 19.78 -46.95
C GLY A 513 61.16 19.05 -45.86
N PHE A 514 60.69 19.13 -44.59
CA PHE A 514 61.38 18.53 -43.44
C PHE A 514 60.40 18.25 -42.28
N MET A 515 60.80 17.42 -41.34
CA MET A 515 60.04 17.22 -40.09
C MET A 515 60.42 18.27 -39.04
N LYS A 516 59.39 18.88 -38.38
CA LYS A 516 59.59 19.79 -37.28
C LYS A 516 58.50 19.60 -36.24
N ASP A 517 58.90 19.40 -34.98
CA ASP A 517 57.98 19.27 -33.81
C ASP A 517 56.85 18.25 -34.05
N GLY A 518 57.16 17.10 -34.71
CA GLY A 518 56.19 16.07 -35.01
C GLY A 518 55.28 16.35 -36.23
N ASN A 519 55.45 17.51 -36.89
CA ASN A 519 54.67 17.92 -38.05
C ASN A 519 55.55 17.90 -39.30
N ALA A 520 54.94 17.59 -40.47
CA ALA A 520 55.59 17.80 -41.74
C ALA A 520 55.44 19.25 -42.18
N VAL A 521 56.55 19.89 -42.45
CA VAL A 521 56.62 21.27 -42.88
C VAL A 521 57.12 21.33 -44.31
N LEU A 522 56.38 22.04 -45.19
CA LEU A 522 56.77 22.36 -46.53
C LEU A 522 56.93 23.86 -46.68
N GLN A 523 58.03 24.30 -47.22
CA GLN A 523 58.28 25.72 -47.48
C GLN A 523 58.48 25.96 -48.99
N VAL A 524 57.79 26.95 -49.51
CA VAL A 524 58.01 27.52 -50.84
C VAL A 524 58.59 28.90 -50.59
N ILE A 525 59.84 29.03 -50.99
CA ILE A 525 60.67 30.22 -50.79
C ILE A 525 60.99 30.84 -52.16
N ASP A 526 60.62 32.07 -52.35
CA ASP A 526 61.04 32.87 -53.49
C ASP A 526 61.88 34.07 -53.08
N ASN A 527 62.81 34.45 -53.96
CA ASN A 527 63.63 35.65 -53.85
C ASN A 527 63.04 36.82 -54.70
N GLY A 528 61.70 36.86 -54.80
CA GLY A 528 60.99 37.83 -55.61
C GLY A 528 60.91 39.23 -55.05
N VAL A 529 59.86 39.98 -55.49
CA VAL A 529 59.66 41.36 -55.06
C VAL A 529 59.12 41.50 -53.58
N GLY A 530 58.69 40.38 -52.96
CA GLY A 530 58.13 40.38 -51.61
C GLY A 530 56.81 41.17 -51.55
N MET A 531 56.27 41.20 -50.31
CA MET A 531 55.02 41.90 -50.00
C MET A 531 55.27 42.92 -48.86
N ASP A 532 54.53 44.01 -48.85
CA ASP A 532 54.47 44.91 -47.70
C ASP A 532 53.51 44.37 -46.63
N GLU A 533 53.56 44.94 -45.45
CA GLU A 533 52.83 44.45 -44.26
C GLU A 533 51.32 44.54 -44.45
N GLU A 534 50.85 45.52 -45.25
CA GLU A 534 49.42 45.67 -45.55
C GLU A 534 48.93 44.53 -46.47
N THR A 535 49.67 44.21 -47.54
CA THR A 535 49.37 43.08 -48.46
C THR A 535 49.44 41.75 -47.73
N LEU A 536 50.43 41.57 -46.86
CA LEU A 536 50.61 40.32 -46.09
C LEU A 536 49.43 40.13 -45.11
N SER A 537 48.92 41.16 -44.46
CA SER A 537 47.80 41.08 -43.51
C SER A 537 46.49 40.68 -44.20
N HIS A 538 46.36 40.91 -45.50
CA HIS A 538 45.11 40.65 -46.27
C HIS A 538 45.20 39.39 -47.17
N ILE A 539 46.28 38.61 -47.06
CA ILE A 539 46.51 37.47 -47.98
C ILE A 539 45.41 36.39 -47.93
N TYR A 540 44.69 36.32 -46.78
CA TYR A 540 43.58 35.38 -46.60
C TYR A 540 42.19 36.04 -46.73
N ASP A 541 42.11 37.36 -47.04
CA ASP A 541 40.83 38.04 -47.10
C ASP A 541 40.19 37.95 -48.49
N LYS A 542 39.09 37.11 -48.58
CA LYS A 542 38.38 36.83 -49.80
C LYS A 542 37.75 38.08 -50.48
N HIS A 543 37.45 39.11 -49.68
CA HIS A 543 36.74 40.29 -50.14
C HIS A 543 37.59 41.44 -50.63
N LYS A 544 38.92 41.42 -50.36
CA LYS A 544 39.85 42.49 -50.73
C LYS A 544 40.77 42.13 -51.91
N VAL A 545 40.75 40.86 -52.33
CA VAL A 545 41.55 40.40 -53.47
C VAL A 545 40.83 40.77 -54.77
N ASN A 546 41.45 41.62 -55.62
CA ASN A 546 40.88 42.02 -56.91
C ASN A 546 40.63 40.77 -57.81
N TYR A 547 39.46 40.76 -58.44
CA TYR A 547 38.94 39.65 -59.26
C TYR A 547 39.85 39.25 -60.44
N HIS A 548 40.96 39.96 -60.73
CA HIS A 548 41.91 39.66 -61.76
C HIS A 548 43.25 39.05 -61.28
N SER A 549 43.39 38.81 -59.97
CA SER A 549 44.59 38.17 -59.41
C SER A 549 44.25 36.84 -58.71
N ASN A 550 45.08 35.83 -58.88
CA ASN A 550 44.92 34.44 -58.43
C ASN A 550 44.87 34.23 -56.94
N GLY A 551 44.48 35.24 -56.11
CA GLY A 551 44.37 35.14 -54.63
C GLY A 551 43.34 34.15 -54.11
N VAL A 552 42.39 33.73 -54.93
CA VAL A 552 41.38 32.71 -54.61
C VAL A 552 42.04 31.32 -54.35
N GLY A 553 43.20 31.06 -54.93
CA GLY A 553 43.90 29.77 -54.78
C GLY A 553 44.42 29.53 -53.36
N VAL A 554 45.07 30.54 -52.76
CA VAL A 554 45.65 30.42 -51.39
C VAL A 554 44.56 30.28 -50.35
N TYR A 555 43.52 31.10 -50.44
CA TYR A 555 42.36 30.99 -49.55
C TYR A 555 41.73 29.61 -49.57
N ASN A 556 41.54 29.05 -50.77
CA ASN A 556 40.94 27.73 -50.92
C ASN A 556 41.84 26.62 -50.35
N VAL A 557 43.17 26.71 -50.56
CA VAL A 557 44.11 25.75 -49.96
C VAL A 557 44.12 25.84 -48.46
N GLN A 558 44.15 27.06 -47.89
CA GLN A 558 44.10 27.27 -46.44
C GLN A 558 42.80 26.67 -45.84
N LYS A 559 41.64 26.93 -46.45
CA LYS A 559 40.34 26.40 -46.00
C LYS A 559 40.30 24.88 -46.11
N ARG A 560 40.84 24.28 -47.18
CA ARG A 560 40.90 22.84 -47.34
C ARG A 560 41.81 22.17 -46.33
N LEU A 561 42.97 22.75 -46.03
CA LEU A 561 43.91 22.24 -45.03
C LEU A 561 43.23 22.24 -43.63
N LYS A 562 42.58 23.35 -43.26
CA LYS A 562 41.87 23.46 -41.98
C LYS A 562 40.67 22.51 -41.90
N LEU A 563 39.88 22.35 -42.96
CA LEU A 563 38.75 21.40 -42.99
C LEU A 563 39.19 19.94 -42.86
N TYR A 564 40.36 19.60 -43.40
CA TYR A 564 40.85 18.23 -43.43
C TYR A 564 41.68 17.85 -42.19
N TYR A 565 42.62 18.74 -41.81
CA TYR A 565 43.58 18.47 -40.70
C TYR A 565 43.23 19.17 -39.41
N GLY A 566 42.26 20.09 -39.38
CA GLY A 566 41.85 20.88 -38.21
C GLY A 566 42.46 22.29 -38.20
N GLU A 567 41.96 23.11 -37.28
CA GLU A 567 42.29 24.56 -37.21
C GLU A 567 43.76 24.87 -36.90
N ASN A 568 44.52 23.93 -36.32
CA ASN A 568 45.92 24.09 -35.98
C ASN A 568 46.87 23.95 -37.18
N TYR A 569 46.39 23.52 -38.33
CA TYR A 569 47.15 23.29 -39.53
C TYR A 569 46.78 24.29 -40.63
N GLY A 570 47.72 24.50 -41.59
CA GLY A 570 47.45 25.44 -42.67
C GLY A 570 48.72 26.06 -43.21
N ILE A 571 48.59 27.24 -43.80
CA ILE A 571 49.66 27.97 -44.47
C ILE A 571 49.94 29.24 -43.65
N THR A 572 51.23 29.54 -43.45
CA THR A 572 51.70 30.82 -42.92
C THR A 572 52.64 31.49 -43.92
N TYR A 573 52.63 32.81 -43.99
CA TYR A 573 53.48 33.60 -44.92
C TYR A 573 54.39 34.53 -44.11
N GLU A 574 55.65 34.55 -44.51
CA GLU A 574 56.65 35.55 -44.10
C GLU A 574 57.15 36.23 -45.36
N SER A 575 57.12 37.57 -45.43
CA SER A 575 57.54 38.29 -46.63
C SER A 575 58.14 39.64 -46.26
N GLU A 576 59.21 40.00 -47.00
CA GLU A 576 59.86 41.28 -46.88
C GLU A 576 60.08 41.89 -48.26
N LYS A 577 59.74 43.14 -48.43
CA LYS A 577 59.76 43.85 -49.71
C LYS A 577 61.19 43.86 -50.32
N VAL A 578 61.34 43.48 -51.59
CA VAL A 578 62.64 43.35 -52.34
C VAL A 578 63.51 42.16 -51.91
N VAL A 579 63.16 41.47 -50.83
CA VAL A 579 63.89 40.28 -50.33
C VAL A 579 63.30 39.01 -50.89
N GLY A 580 61.97 38.83 -50.72
CA GLY A 580 61.20 37.68 -51.18
C GLY A 580 60.08 37.23 -50.24
N THR A 581 59.54 36.06 -50.50
CA THR A 581 58.40 35.48 -49.68
C THR A 581 58.70 34.02 -49.34
N THR A 582 58.39 33.63 -48.13
CA THR A 582 58.39 32.25 -47.66
C THR A 582 56.94 31.86 -47.28
N ALA A 583 56.38 30.91 -47.98
CA ALA A 583 55.11 30.28 -47.61
C ALA A 583 55.39 28.95 -46.91
N THR A 584 54.95 28.79 -45.69
CA THR A 584 55.16 27.60 -44.88
C THR A 584 53.83 26.86 -44.70
N ILE A 585 53.73 25.62 -45.15
CA ILE A 585 52.60 24.74 -44.98
C ILE A 585 52.94 23.76 -43.86
N THR A 586 52.04 23.66 -42.87
CA THR A 586 52.21 22.73 -41.74
C THR A 586 51.06 21.72 -41.74
N ILE A 587 51.38 20.42 -41.73
CA ILE A 587 50.44 19.31 -41.65
C ILE A 587 50.90 18.29 -40.60
N PRO A 588 50.05 17.44 -40.05
CA PRO A 588 50.45 16.41 -39.11
C PRO A 588 51.46 15.42 -39.74
N GLY A 589 52.51 15.08 -38.99
CA GLY A 589 53.57 14.14 -39.46
C GLY A 589 53.11 12.67 -39.46
N ILE A 590 52.10 12.33 -38.70
CA ILE A 590 51.44 11.04 -38.64
C ILE A 590 49.94 11.32 -38.69
N GLN A 591 49.18 10.71 -39.58
CA GLN A 591 47.72 10.70 -39.49
C GLN A 591 47.35 9.69 -38.39
N GLU A 592 46.81 10.13 -37.26
CA GLU A 592 46.03 9.23 -36.42
C GLU A 592 44.87 8.73 -37.29
N GLU A 593 44.78 7.41 -37.48
CA GLU A 593 43.63 6.79 -38.11
C GLU A 593 42.40 7.29 -37.36
N SER A 594 41.57 8.06 -38.05
CA SER A 594 40.27 8.46 -37.52
C SER A 594 39.41 7.20 -37.36
N ILE A 595 39.28 6.78 -36.05
CA ILE A 595 38.34 5.75 -35.58
C ILE A 595 36.89 6.20 -35.84
#